data_4e9f1f1cd62481acceb3b8f0db12b1a8
#
_entry.id   4e9f1f1cd62481acceb3b8f0db12b1a8
#
_cell.length_a   1.000
_cell.length_b   1.000
_cell.length_c   1.000
_cell.angle_alpha   90.00
_cell.angle_beta   90.00
_cell.angle_gamma   90.00
#
_symmetry.space_group_name_H-M   'P 1'
#
loop_
_entity.id
_entity.type
_entity.pdbx_description
1 polymer ?
#
loop_
_entity_poly.entity_id
_entity_poly.type
_entity_poly.pdbx_seq_one_letter_code
_entity_poly.pdbx_strand_id
1 'polypeptide(L)'
;MRHHLCLCMAVLGLLRFATVEAVFAQGPDTIRMMQYNLMYYTNSSGVSDCNAISNNLDEKDANIKTIFQYVHPTVLCVCELGSQNQYADRLLSNAINTDGIDYYRRGPLTNQSGGTIANMIYYDSRKLTLYKSTNITTSYRDINGYTFYYNADNLNTGDTIFTTFWIAHLKAGSYSTNEQDRLIQVQKLMHRIAASGLPGNYIFSGDFNIYHSDEPAYQELTEHSNSLYRFYDPVSSPGLWHNNPQFSSLHTQSTHSQEADCFSSGGLDDRFDFILVSPYIYYGSDRIHIVEGSYRALGQDGMRFNGTILSPANHSIPSNVAQALYQQSDHLPVIMDMVIDAHVGNPLYKPNFQVSVINPVQETLYINLQNDKAEDYTISIFSADGRLVMNQHERLDAGAHRLHYPFPFRKGVYLVVFSDKSGQKSAKKMIHR
;
A
#
# COMPACT_ATOMS: atom_id res chain seq x y z
N MET A 1 -76.05 -22.80 51.95
CA MET A 1 -75.59 -22.08 50.75
C MET A 1 -74.15 -21.77 50.95
N ARG A 2 -73.27 -22.49 50.36
CA ARG A 2 -71.81 -22.28 50.41
C ARG A 2 -71.34 -22.15 48.99
N HIS A 3 -70.81 -20.94 48.68
CA HIS A 3 -70.20 -20.68 47.37
C HIS A 3 -68.71 -21.11 47.40
N HIS A 4 -68.38 -21.99 46.50
CA HIS A 4 -66.98 -22.34 46.20
C HIS A 4 -66.41 -21.36 45.17
N LEU A 5 -65.41 -20.62 45.57
CA LEU A 5 -64.61 -19.78 44.69
C LEU A 5 -63.48 -20.60 44.11
N CYS A 6 -63.48 -20.82 42.79
CA CYS A 6 -62.40 -21.47 42.07
C CYS A 6 -61.31 -20.40 41.70
N LEU A 7 -60.11 -20.58 42.25
CA LEU A 7 -58.98 -19.74 41.97
C LEU A 7 -58.22 -20.31 40.79
N CYS A 8 -58.33 -19.69 39.62
CA CYS A 8 -57.47 -20.04 38.46
C CYS A 8 -56.12 -19.31 38.58
N MET A 9 -55.04 -20.02 38.88
CA MET A 9 -53.67 -19.55 38.73
C MET A 9 -53.29 -19.57 37.26
N ALA A 10 -53.12 -18.38 36.68
CA ALA A 10 -52.48 -18.19 35.38
C ALA A 10 -50.94 -18.18 35.54
N VAL A 11 -50.27 -19.25 35.06
CA VAL A 11 -48.80 -19.25 34.96
C VAL A 11 -48.42 -18.49 33.72
N LEU A 12 -47.94 -17.26 33.89
CA LEU A 12 -47.25 -16.50 32.81
C LEU A 12 -45.86 -17.05 32.61
N GLY A 13 -45.70 -17.87 31.60
CA GLY A 13 -44.39 -18.27 31.08
C GLY A 13 -43.68 -17.10 30.37
N LEU A 14 -42.67 -16.52 31.00
CA LEU A 14 -41.74 -15.55 30.37
C LEU A 14 -40.88 -16.28 29.32
N LEU A 15 -41.33 -16.26 28.07
CA LEU A 15 -40.43 -16.58 26.91
C LEU A 15 -39.43 -15.45 26.81
N ARG A 16 -38.18 -15.72 27.23
CA ARG A 16 -37.04 -14.89 26.88
C ARG A 16 -36.71 -15.17 25.39
N PHE A 17 -37.11 -14.27 24.51
CA PHE A 17 -36.53 -14.20 23.16
C PHE A 17 -35.07 -13.78 23.31
N ALA A 18 -34.16 -14.73 23.12
CA ALA A 18 -32.77 -14.40 22.84
C ALA A 18 -32.75 -13.71 21.48
N THR A 19 -32.58 -12.41 21.47
CA THR A 19 -32.25 -11.68 20.26
C THR A 19 -30.85 -12.16 19.84
N VAL A 20 -30.82 -13.03 18.84
CA VAL A 20 -29.57 -13.28 18.09
C VAL A 20 -29.29 -11.98 17.38
N GLU A 21 -28.40 -11.16 17.92
CA GLU A 21 -27.80 -10.06 17.16
C GLU A 21 -27.10 -10.72 15.95
N ALA A 22 -27.66 -10.48 14.79
CA ALA A 22 -26.98 -10.84 13.54
C ALA A 22 -25.71 -10.01 13.50
N VAL A 23 -24.58 -10.60 13.81
CA VAL A 23 -23.28 -10.03 13.53
C VAL A 23 -23.20 -9.90 12.02
N PHE A 24 -23.51 -8.74 11.50
CA PHE A 24 -23.26 -8.41 10.11
C PHE A 24 -21.74 -8.48 9.93
N ALA A 25 -21.28 -9.43 9.14
CA ALA A 25 -19.90 -9.50 8.74
C ALA A 25 -19.55 -8.15 8.06
N GLN A 26 -18.56 -7.46 8.59
CA GLN A 26 -18.05 -6.23 8.01
C GLN A 26 -17.56 -6.57 6.59
N GLY A 27 -18.06 -5.89 5.56
CA GLY A 27 -17.60 -6.09 4.18
C GLY A 27 -16.12 -5.69 4.01
N PRO A 28 -15.53 -5.92 2.84
CA PRO A 28 -14.18 -5.47 2.55
C PRO A 28 -14.03 -3.98 2.84
N ASP A 29 -12.96 -3.61 3.55
CA ASP A 29 -12.68 -2.21 3.88
C ASP A 29 -11.64 -1.62 2.93
N THR A 30 -11.69 -0.31 2.73
CA THR A 30 -10.74 0.42 1.87
C THR A 30 -9.74 1.18 2.71
N ILE A 31 -8.46 0.98 2.41
CA ILE A 31 -7.33 1.75 2.94
C ILE A 31 -6.84 2.68 1.83
N ARG A 32 -7.03 3.98 2.01
CA ARG A 32 -6.45 4.98 1.12
C ARG A 32 -5.09 5.40 1.62
N MET A 33 -4.08 5.24 0.79
CA MET A 33 -2.72 5.70 1.05
C MET A 33 -2.44 6.97 0.26
N MET A 34 -1.74 7.90 0.90
CA MET A 34 -1.18 9.11 0.28
C MET A 34 0.30 9.20 0.62
N GLN A 35 1.16 9.37 -0.38
CA GLN A 35 2.58 9.70 -0.26
C GLN A 35 2.78 11.15 -0.67
N TYR A 36 3.48 11.96 0.13
CA TYR A 36 3.69 13.37 -0.17
C TYR A 36 5.06 13.87 0.29
N ASN A 37 5.82 14.47 -0.61
CA ASN A 37 6.98 15.28 -0.28
C ASN A 37 6.49 16.68 0.16
N LEU A 38 6.81 17.10 1.39
CA LEU A 38 6.29 18.33 2.00
C LEU A 38 7.13 19.57 1.72
N MET A 39 8.20 19.44 0.92
CA MET A 39 9.12 20.55 0.62
C MET A 39 9.53 21.30 1.90
N TYR A 40 10.48 20.74 2.65
CA TYR A 40 11.05 21.34 3.85
C TYR A 40 10.01 21.80 4.90
N TYR A 41 9.10 20.93 5.35
CA TYR A 41 8.21 21.26 6.46
C TYR A 41 9.00 21.39 7.77
N THR A 42 9.75 22.50 7.88
CA THR A 42 10.65 22.80 8.99
C THR A 42 10.98 24.30 9.01
N ASN A 43 11.33 24.81 10.16
CA ASN A 43 11.92 26.17 10.30
C ASN A 43 13.37 26.11 10.82
N SER A 44 14.04 24.93 10.76
CA SER A 44 15.41 24.82 11.21
C SER A 44 16.36 25.50 10.22
N SER A 45 17.30 26.30 10.75
CA SER A 45 18.35 26.91 9.98
C SER A 45 19.26 25.88 9.31
N GLY A 46 19.59 26.05 8.05
CA GLY A 46 20.49 25.18 7.28
C GLY A 46 19.81 24.33 6.22
N VAL A 47 18.52 24.49 6.02
CA VAL A 47 17.80 23.96 4.87
C VAL A 47 17.77 25.08 3.83
N SER A 48 18.70 25.02 2.87
CA SER A 48 18.85 25.85 1.68
C SER A 48 18.26 27.29 1.66
N ASP A 49 18.19 27.89 0.54
CA ASP A 49 17.80 29.29 0.30
C ASP A 49 16.30 29.61 0.53
N CYS A 50 15.56 28.70 1.19
CA CYS A 50 14.16 28.93 1.58
C CYS A 50 14.06 30.06 2.60
N ASN A 51 13.24 31.04 2.31
CA ASN A 51 12.99 32.14 3.24
C ASN A 51 11.74 31.85 4.12
N ALA A 52 11.59 32.64 5.19
CA ALA A 52 10.48 32.45 6.13
C ALA A 52 9.08 32.73 5.52
N ILE A 53 9.02 33.37 4.36
CA ILE A 53 7.76 33.64 3.65
C ILE A 53 7.34 32.40 2.88
N SER A 54 8.22 31.85 2.04
CA SER A 54 7.93 30.68 1.21
C SER A 54 7.86 29.37 2.00
N ASN A 55 8.41 29.36 3.22
CA ASN A 55 8.38 28.21 4.12
C ASN A 55 7.63 28.49 5.44
N ASN A 56 6.58 29.32 5.37
CA ASN A 56 5.75 29.64 6.52
C ASN A 56 4.94 28.41 6.94
N LEU A 57 5.22 27.90 8.15
CA LEU A 57 4.59 26.67 8.64
C LEU A 57 3.08 26.84 8.92
N ASP A 58 2.58 28.02 9.25
CA ASP A 58 1.14 28.25 9.46
C ASP A 58 0.39 28.14 8.12
N GLU A 59 0.98 28.66 7.03
CA GLU A 59 0.42 28.53 5.69
C GLU A 59 0.50 27.08 5.20
N LYS A 60 1.62 26.40 5.44
CA LYS A 60 1.76 24.98 5.13
C LYS A 60 0.76 24.11 5.89
N ASP A 61 0.53 24.38 7.16
CA ASP A 61 -0.50 23.70 7.95
C ASP A 61 -1.89 23.86 7.30
N ALA A 62 -2.26 25.08 6.88
CA ALA A 62 -3.54 25.34 6.24
C ALA A 62 -3.68 24.64 4.88
N ASN A 63 -2.62 24.65 4.08
CA ASN A 63 -2.57 23.98 2.78
C ASN A 63 -2.67 22.44 2.94
N ILE A 64 -1.86 21.86 3.83
CA ILE A 64 -1.90 20.41 4.10
C ILE A 64 -3.27 20.01 4.65
N LYS A 65 -3.87 20.80 5.56
CA LYS A 65 -5.22 20.57 6.05
C LYS A 65 -6.23 20.52 4.91
N THR A 66 -6.19 21.46 3.97
CA THR A 66 -7.06 21.48 2.79
C THR A 66 -6.91 20.24 1.93
N ILE A 67 -5.66 19.84 1.64
CA ILE A 67 -5.34 18.65 0.86
C ILE A 67 -5.77 17.38 1.60
N PHE A 68 -5.44 17.28 2.88
CA PHE A 68 -5.77 16.13 3.73
C PHE A 68 -7.28 15.91 3.84
N GLN A 69 -8.03 16.98 4.06
CA GLN A 69 -9.49 16.91 4.14
C GLN A 69 -10.15 16.55 2.81
N TYR A 70 -9.54 16.89 1.68
CA TYR A 70 -10.02 16.48 0.37
C TYR A 70 -9.76 14.99 0.09
N VAL A 71 -8.58 14.50 0.47
CA VAL A 71 -8.16 13.12 0.18
C VAL A 71 -8.70 12.12 1.20
N HIS A 72 -8.76 12.49 2.48
CA HIS A 72 -9.10 11.60 3.60
C HIS A 72 -8.30 10.30 3.61
N PRO A 73 -6.96 10.35 3.60
CA PRO A 73 -6.15 9.15 3.55
C PRO A 73 -6.23 8.39 4.87
N THR A 74 -6.33 7.06 4.81
CA THR A 74 -6.16 6.19 6.00
C THR A 74 -4.71 6.18 6.47
N VAL A 75 -3.77 6.28 5.51
CA VAL A 75 -2.32 6.35 5.75
C VAL A 75 -1.75 7.50 4.95
N LEU A 76 -1.06 8.41 5.63
CA LEU A 76 -0.27 9.47 5.04
C LEU A 76 1.21 9.20 5.33
N CYS A 77 1.99 8.97 4.28
CA CYS A 77 3.45 8.90 4.30
C CYS A 77 4.01 10.22 3.79
N VAL A 78 4.99 10.79 4.49
CA VAL A 78 5.59 12.05 4.09
C VAL A 78 7.10 11.98 4.05
N CYS A 79 7.68 12.76 3.14
CA CYS A 79 9.10 13.09 3.06
C CYS A 79 9.31 14.57 3.35
N GLU A 80 10.54 14.98 3.63
CA GLU A 80 10.94 16.36 3.90
C GLU A 80 10.23 17.02 5.10
N LEU A 81 9.86 16.22 6.08
CA LEU A 81 9.49 16.69 7.41
C LEU A 81 10.75 17.04 8.20
N GLY A 82 10.76 18.14 8.95
CA GLY A 82 11.86 18.46 9.87
C GLY A 82 12.15 17.32 10.84
N SER A 83 13.44 17.03 11.06
CA SER A 83 13.91 15.82 11.76
C SER A 83 13.71 15.83 13.29
N GLN A 84 12.88 16.74 13.81
CA GLN A 84 12.55 16.85 15.23
C GLN A 84 11.08 16.55 15.48
N ASN A 85 10.78 15.92 16.61
CA ASN A 85 9.41 15.52 16.98
C ASN A 85 8.40 16.68 16.94
N GLN A 86 8.82 17.89 17.25
CA GLN A 86 7.95 19.08 17.22
C GLN A 86 7.26 19.32 15.86
N TYR A 87 7.95 19.01 14.74
CA TYR A 87 7.37 19.14 13.39
C TYR A 87 6.37 18.04 13.10
N ALA A 88 6.68 16.83 13.55
CA ALA A 88 5.76 15.70 13.40
C ALA A 88 4.50 15.88 14.25
N ASP A 89 4.63 16.39 15.48
CA ASP A 89 3.52 16.68 16.37
C ASP A 89 2.69 17.87 15.85
N ARG A 90 3.35 18.90 15.33
CA ARG A 90 2.70 20.07 14.72
C ARG A 90 1.83 19.65 13.52
N LEU A 91 2.37 18.88 12.59
CA LEU A 91 1.62 18.39 11.43
C LEU A 91 0.39 17.59 11.86
N LEU A 92 0.54 16.72 12.86
CA LEU A 92 -0.57 15.94 13.42
C LEU A 92 -1.66 16.85 14.02
N SER A 93 -1.27 17.85 14.82
CA SER A 93 -2.23 18.68 15.56
C SER A 93 -2.86 19.79 14.72
N ASN A 94 -2.10 20.38 13.78
CA ASN A 94 -2.55 21.60 13.10
C ASN A 94 -3.15 21.32 11.71
N ALA A 95 -2.80 20.19 11.08
CA ALA A 95 -3.28 19.88 9.74
C ALA A 95 -4.13 18.60 9.68
N ILE A 96 -3.81 17.57 10.46
CA ILE A 96 -4.44 16.25 10.37
C ILE A 96 -5.59 16.13 11.37
N ASN A 97 -5.31 16.23 12.67
CA ASN A 97 -6.34 16.16 13.73
C ASN A 97 -6.98 17.53 13.94
N THR A 98 -7.83 17.94 13.01
CA THR A 98 -8.54 19.22 13.02
C THR A 98 -10.03 19.01 12.79
N ASP A 99 -10.86 20.01 13.08
CA ASP A 99 -12.30 20.04 12.80
C ASP A 99 -13.05 18.81 13.35
N GLY A 100 -12.71 18.40 14.59
CA GLY A 100 -13.31 17.26 15.28
C GLY A 100 -12.70 15.90 14.95
N ILE A 101 -11.67 15.85 14.12
CA ILE A 101 -10.86 14.66 13.89
C ILE A 101 -9.78 14.59 14.97
N ASP A 102 -9.73 13.48 15.72
CA ASP A 102 -8.78 13.26 16.83
C ASP A 102 -8.20 11.85 16.86
N TYR A 103 -8.49 11.04 15.86
CA TYR A 103 -8.18 9.62 15.84
C TYR A 103 -6.94 9.25 15.01
N TYR A 104 -6.33 10.20 14.31
CA TYR A 104 -5.03 9.92 13.68
C TYR A 104 -3.92 9.88 14.73
N ARG A 105 -2.95 9.04 14.45
CA ARG A 105 -1.70 8.90 15.22
C ARG A 105 -0.52 8.97 14.26
N ARG A 106 0.67 9.21 14.77
CA ARG A 106 1.92 9.11 14.02
C ARG A 106 2.80 7.96 14.49
N GLY A 107 3.69 7.50 13.62
CA GLY A 107 4.77 6.61 14.02
C GLY A 107 5.84 7.30 14.89
N PRO A 108 6.77 6.55 15.48
CA PRO A 108 7.97 7.14 16.08
C PRO A 108 8.87 7.73 15.01
N LEU A 109 9.35 8.95 15.22
CA LEU A 109 10.32 9.60 14.36
C LEU A 109 11.71 9.03 14.62
N THR A 110 12.41 8.64 13.56
CA THR A 110 13.84 8.29 13.62
C THR A 110 14.61 9.09 12.57
N ASN A 111 15.84 9.46 12.92
CA ASN A 111 16.77 10.16 12.04
C ASN A 111 18.20 9.79 12.43
N GLN A 112 18.53 8.50 12.38
CA GLN A 112 19.86 8.00 12.75
C GLN A 112 20.92 8.34 11.71
N SER A 113 20.51 8.61 10.47
CA SER A 113 21.39 9.12 9.41
C SER A 113 21.83 10.57 9.63
N GLY A 114 21.17 11.32 10.53
CA GLY A 114 21.58 12.67 10.94
C GLY A 114 21.18 13.79 9.96
N GLY A 115 20.24 13.55 9.03
CA GLY A 115 19.73 14.59 8.12
C GLY A 115 18.89 15.66 8.84
N THR A 116 18.75 16.84 8.21
CA THR A 116 17.89 17.93 8.71
C THR A 116 16.41 17.67 8.47
N ILE A 117 16.09 16.80 7.53
CA ILE A 117 14.75 16.35 7.17
C ILE A 117 14.64 14.83 7.30
N ALA A 118 13.44 14.36 7.56
CA ALA A 118 13.11 12.95 7.81
C ALA A 118 11.83 12.54 7.09
N ASN A 119 11.55 11.23 7.14
CA ASN A 119 10.29 10.66 6.69
C ASN A 119 9.39 10.36 7.89
N MET A 120 8.07 10.34 7.69
CA MET A 120 7.09 10.07 8.73
C MET A 120 5.85 9.39 8.18
N ILE A 121 5.13 8.67 9.05
CA ILE A 121 3.82 8.09 8.78
C ILE A 121 2.78 8.62 9.77
N TYR A 122 1.60 8.91 9.23
CA TYR A 122 0.38 9.20 9.98
C TYR A 122 -0.71 8.21 9.56
N TYR A 123 -1.52 7.77 10.50
CA TYR A 123 -2.49 6.71 10.24
C TYR A 123 -3.76 6.87 11.07
N ASP A 124 -4.88 6.40 10.51
CA ASP A 124 -6.16 6.29 11.21
C ASP A 124 -6.10 5.12 12.22
N SER A 125 -6.03 5.44 13.51
CA SER A 125 -5.90 4.44 14.58
C SER A 125 -7.19 3.61 14.79
N ARG A 126 -8.29 3.97 14.18
CA ARG A 126 -9.50 3.15 14.18
C ARG A 126 -9.36 1.91 13.26
N LYS A 127 -8.59 2.07 12.17
CA LYS A 127 -8.37 1.02 11.17
C LYS A 127 -7.06 0.25 11.36
N LEU A 128 -6.03 0.92 11.85
CA LEU A 128 -4.68 0.37 11.92
C LEU A 128 -4.09 0.54 13.32
N THR A 129 -3.37 -0.48 13.78
CA THR A 129 -2.56 -0.41 15.00
C THR A 129 -1.09 -0.64 14.64
N LEU A 130 -0.23 0.29 15.09
CA LEU A 130 1.21 0.16 14.91
C LEU A 130 1.75 -1.00 15.76
N TYR A 131 2.33 -1.99 15.09
CA TYR A 131 2.94 -3.16 15.74
C TYR A 131 4.44 -2.98 15.98
N LYS A 132 5.14 -2.45 14.96
CA LYS A 132 6.61 -2.33 15.01
C LYS A 132 7.08 -1.18 14.12
N SER A 133 8.11 -0.49 14.56
CA SER A 133 8.91 0.42 13.74
C SER A 133 10.31 -0.12 13.55
N THR A 134 10.90 0.16 12.39
CA THR A 134 12.26 -0.24 12.00
C THR A 134 12.85 0.89 11.18
N ASN A 135 14.13 1.17 11.35
CA ASN A 135 14.83 2.10 10.47
C ASN A 135 16.03 1.42 9.81
N ILE A 136 16.40 1.94 8.66
CA ILE A 136 17.62 1.56 7.93
C ILE A 136 18.42 2.83 7.74
N THR A 137 19.58 2.89 8.37
CA THR A 137 20.49 4.03 8.26
C THR A 137 21.18 4.04 6.89
N THR A 138 21.15 5.17 6.21
CA THR A 138 21.87 5.38 4.95
C THR A 138 22.90 6.49 5.09
N SER A 139 23.58 6.86 4.00
CA SER A 139 24.52 8.00 4.01
C SER A 139 23.82 9.36 4.01
N TYR A 140 22.51 9.40 3.78
CA TYR A 140 21.75 10.65 3.62
C TYR A 140 20.60 10.78 4.60
N ARG A 141 19.61 9.90 4.51
CA ARG A 141 18.37 9.88 5.30
C ARG A 141 17.99 8.44 5.61
N ASP A 142 17.36 8.22 6.74
CA ASP A 142 16.84 6.90 7.08
C ASP A 142 15.80 6.43 6.05
N ILE A 143 15.74 5.11 5.83
CA ILE A 143 14.56 4.48 5.26
C ILE A 143 13.75 3.96 6.45
N ASN A 144 12.53 4.47 6.62
CA ASN A 144 11.69 4.20 7.76
C ASN A 144 10.66 3.12 7.44
N GLY A 145 10.61 2.08 8.27
CA GLY A 145 9.65 0.98 8.14
C GLY A 145 8.67 0.96 9.32
N TYR A 146 7.39 0.89 9.02
CA TYR A 146 6.32 0.82 10.01
C TYR A 146 5.41 -0.36 9.68
N THR A 147 5.38 -1.34 10.57
CA THR A 147 4.51 -2.50 10.43
C THR A 147 3.26 -2.29 11.25
N PHE A 148 2.13 -2.41 10.60
CA PHE A 148 0.80 -2.32 11.20
C PHE A 148 0.07 -3.65 11.11
N TYR A 149 -0.91 -3.83 11.96
CA TYR A 149 -1.99 -4.77 11.71
C TYR A 149 -3.31 -4.04 11.57
N TYR A 150 -4.19 -4.64 10.77
CA TYR A 150 -5.54 -4.11 10.57
C TYR A 150 -6.43 -4.46 11.75
N ASN A 151 -7.22 -3.48 12.24
CA ASN A 151 -8.13 -3.61 13.37
C ASN A 151 -9.43 -4.31 12.93
N ALA A 152 -9.33 -5.59 12.58
CA ALA A 152 -10.49 -6.40 12.21
C ALA A 152 -11.30 -6.80 13.46
N ASP A 153 -12.60 -6.93 13.31
CA ASP A 153 -13.49 -7.35 14.41
C ASP A 153 -13.19 -8.76 14.95
N ASN A 154 -12.48 -9.57 14.16
CA ASN A 154 -12.12 -10.95 14.48
C ASN A 154 -10.67 -11.14 14.96
N LEU A 155 -9.97 -10.10 15.40
CA LEU A 155 -8.58 -10.19 15.90
C LEU A 155 -8.39 -11.28 16.97
N ASN A 156 -9.42 -11.56 17.76
CA ASN A 156 -9.40 -12.58 18.82
C ASN A 156 -9.34 -14.02 18.29
N THR A 157 -9.58 -14.25 17.00
CA THR A 157 -9.54 -15.56 16.36
C THR A 157 -8.17 -15.93 15.77
N GLY A 158 -7.20 -15.06 15.93
CA GLY A 158 -5.80 -15.34 15.60
C GLY A 158 -5.38 -15.02 14.15
N ASP A 159 -6.27 -14.44 13.35
CA ASP A 159 -5.98 -14.16 11.93
C ASP A 159 -5.69 -12.67 11.70
N THR A 160 -4.45 -12.27 11.89
CA THR A 160 -4.00 -10.88 11.83
C THR A 160 -3.40 -10.54 10.46
N ILE A 161 -3.88 -9.46 9.83
CA ILE A 161 -3.34 -8.95 8.58
C ILE A 161 -2.26 -7.91 8.87
N PHE A 162 -1.02 -8.26 8.60
CA PHE A 162 0.10 -7.34 8.73
C PHE A 162 0.42 -6.67 7.40
N THR A 163 0.78 -5.38 7.47
CA THR A 163 1.30 -4.61 6.34
C THR A 163 2.45 -3.73 6.80
N THR A 164 3.55 -3.74 6.06
CA THR A 164 4.71 -2.88 6.36
C THR A 164 4.83 -1.79 5.31
N PHE A 165 4.80 -0.53 5.76
CA PHE A 165 5.06 0.65 4.96
C PHE A 165 6.52 1.06 5.12
N TRP A 166 7.26 1.06 4.03
CA TRP A 166 8.61 1.59 3.94
C TRP A 166 8.56 2.95 3.26
N ILE A 167 9.23 3.94 3.84
CA ILE A 167 9.23 5.31 3.34
C ILE A 167 10.67 5.75 3.15
N ALA A 168 10.99 6.30 1.97
CA ALA A 168 12.30 6.84 1.68
C ALA A 168 12.22 8.16 0.91
N HIS A 169 13.18 9.03 1.17
CA HIS A 169 13.55 10.10 0.27
C HIS A 169 14.97 9.80 -0.21
N LEU A 170 15.09 9.25 -1.42
CA LEU A 170 16.35 8.81 -1.98
C LEU A 170 17.23 10.00 -2.40
N LYS A 171 18.46 9.72 -2.77
CA LYS A 171 19.44 10.76 -3.16
C LYS A 171 18.98 11.52 -4.40
N ALA A 172 18.82 12.83 -4.28
CA ALA A 172 18.48 13.72 -5.38
C ALA A 172 19.66 13.90 -6.36
N GLY A 173 19.34 14.23 -7.61
CA GLY A 173 20.28 14.58 -8.67
C GLY A 173 20.39 13.53 -9.76
N SER A 174 20.76 13.98 -10.97
CA SER A 174 20.77 13.21 -12.21
C SER A 174 22.14 12.63 -12.61
N TYR A 175 23.19 12.85 -11.80
CA TYR A 175 24.51 12.29 -12.11
C TYR A 175 24.57 10.79 -11.80
N SER A 176 25.38 10.05 -12.54
CA SER A 176 25.58 8.61 -12.32
C SER A 176 26.03 8.25 -10.91
N THR A 177 26.76 9.15 -10.22
CA THR A 177 27.09 8.98 -8.80
C THR A 177 25.85 9.04 -7.90
N ASN A 178 24.86 9.86 -8.22
CA ASN A 178 23.60 9.92 -7.49
C ASN A 178 22.74 8.67 -7.73
N GLU A 179 22.74 8.15 -8.96
CA GLU A 179 22.08 6.86 -9.27
C GLU A 179 22.71 5.71 -8.47
N GLN A 180 24.05 5.69 -8.37
CA GLN A 180 24.74 4.69 -7.55
C GLN A 180 24.40 4.83 -6.06
N ASP A 181 24.28 6.06 -5.54
CA ASP A 181 23.84 6.30 -4.16
C ASP A 181 22.41 5.80 -3.92
N ARG A 182 21.49 6.03 -4.86
CA ARG A 182 20.13 5.47 -4.82
C ARG A 182 20.13 3.94 -4.82
N LEU A 183 20.94 3.33 -5.66
CA LEU A 183 21.10 1.86 -5.68
C LEU A 183 21.55 1.34 -4.31
N ILE A 184 22.57 1.95 -3.69
CA ILE A 184 23.06 1.53 -2.37
C ILE A 184 21.97 1.66 -1.30
N GLN A 185 21.17 2.74 -1.35
CA GLN A 185 20.04 2.92 -0.43
C GLN A 185 18.98 1.81 -0.61
N VAL A 186 18.62 1.53 -1.85
CA VAL A 186 17.64 0.49 -2.20
C VAL A 186 18.14 -0.91 -1.83
N GLN A 187 19.40 -1.23 -2.09
CA GLN A 187 20.00 -2.52 -1.71
C GLN A 187 19.93 -2.76 -0.19
N LYS A 188 20.12 -1.72 0.62
CA LYS A 188 19.94 -1.84 2.08
C LYS A 188 18.49 -2.22 2.44
N LEU A 189 17.49 -1.66 1.75
CA LEU A 189 16.09 -2.03 1.94
C LEU A 189 15.86 -3.48 1.52
N MET A 190 16.29 -3.87 0.32
CA MET A 190 16.08 -5.22 -0.20
C MET A 190 16.75 -6.28 0.69
N HIS A 191 17.97 -6.01 1.19
CA HIS A 191 18.63 -6.87 2.18
C HIS A 191 17.83 -6.98 3.48
N ARG A 192 17.24 -5.87 3.97
CA ARG A 192 16.42 -5.89 5.20
C ARG A 192 15.15 -6.73 5.00
N ILE A 193 14.48 -6.60 3.87
CA ILE A 193 13.28 -7.39 3.54
C ILE A 193 13.65 -8.86 3.43
N ALA A 194 14.70 -9.20 2.68
CA ALA A 194 15.17 -10.59 2.51
C ALA A 194 15.60 -11.22 3.85
N ALA A 195 16.29 -10.46 4.72
CA ALA A 195 16.70 -10.93 6.03
C ALA A 195 15.54 -11.22 6.99
N SER A 196 14.33 -10.71 6.71
CA SER A 196 13.13 -11.06 7.48
C SER A 196 12.72 -12.52 7.26
N GLY A 197 13.14 -13.12 6.15
CA GLY A 197 12.85 -14.50 5.76
C GLY A 197 11.39 -14.79 5.43
N LEU A 198 10.51 -13.81 5.56
CA LEU A 198 9.07 -13.96 5.35
C LEU A 198 8.62 -12.95 4.30
N PRO A 199 8.17 -13.43 3.13
CA PRO A 199 7.43 -12.58 2.21
C PRO A 199 6.12 -12.13 2.86
N GLY A 200 5.62 -10.96 2.46
CA GLY A 200 4.40 -10.40 3.06
C GLY A 200 3.87 -9.19 2.31
N ASN A 201 2.94 -8.50 2.94
CA ASN A 201 2.40 -7.26 2.42
C ASN A 201 3.38 -6.11 2.71
N TYR A 202 4.15 -5.69 1.71
CA TYR A 202 5.06 -4.54 1.79
C TYR A 202 4.62 -3.47 0.80
N ILE A 203 4.76 -2.23 1.24
CA ILE A 203 4.58 -1.04 0.43
C ILE A 203 5.85 -0.22 0.57
N PHE A 204 6.41 0.23 -0.53
CA PHE A 204 7.54 1.15 -0.54
C PHE A 204 7.16 2.42 -1.24
N SER A 205 7.22 3.53 -0.55
CA SER A 205 6.80 4.82 -1.07
C SER A 205 7.79 5.92 -0.70
N GLY A 206 7.74 6.99 -1.44
CA GLY A 206 8.57 8.15 -1.18
C GLY A 206 8.85 8.97 -2.42
N ASP A 207 9.69 9.95 -2.22
CA ASP A 207 10.39 10.64 -3.28
C ASP A 207 11.65 9.84 -3.62
N PHE A 208 11.61 9.15 -4.76
CA PHE A 208 12.71 8.29 -5.17
C PHE A 208 13.77 9.00 -6.00
N ASN A 209 13.47 10.19 -6.52
CA ASN A 209 14.39 10.94 -7.38
C ASN A 209 14.93 10.14 -8.57
N ILE A 210 14.14 9.18 -9.10
CA ILE A 210 14.48 8.31 -10.22
C ILE A 210 13.95 8.93 -11.51
N TYR A 211 14.80 9.08 -12.51
CA TYR A 211 14.46 9.74 -13.78
C TYR A 211 13.93 8.77 -14.85
N HIS A 212 14.32 7.52 -14.79
CA HIS A 212 13.93 6.50 -15.77
C HIS A 212 13.94 5.08 -15.18
N SER A 213 13.17 4.18 -15.79
CA SER A 213 13.03 2.79 -15.32
C SER A 213 14.30 1.96 -15.41
N ASP A 214 15.27 2.36 -16.23
CA ASP A 214 16.53 1.63 -16.39
C ASP A 214 17.56 2.00 -15.32
N GLU A 215 17.25 2.94 -14.41
CA GLU A 215 18.14 3.23 -13.29
C GLU A 215 18.36 1.98 -12.43
N PRO A 216 19.61 1.71 -12.00
CA PRO A 216 19.92 0.51 -11.22
C PRO A 216 19.08 0.38 -9.94
N ALA A 217 18.69 1.49 -9.31
CA ALA A 217 17.84 1.48 -8.12
C ALA A 217 16.42 0.97 -8.42
N TYR A 218 15.82 1.40 -9.54
CA TYR A 218 14.50 0.92 -9.94
C TYR A 218 14.54 -0.55 -10.36
N GLN A 219 15.57 -0.96 -11.09
CA GLN A 219 15.78 -2.35 -11.49
C GLN A 219 16.00 -3.27 -10.28
N GLU A 220 16.76 -2.84 -9.28
CA GLU A 220 16.91 -3.59 -8.02
C GLU A 220 15.58 -3.82 -7.31
N LEU A 221 14.67 -2.84 -7.32
CA LEU A 221 13.33 -2.97 -6.74
C LEU A 221 12.45 -3.93 -7.55
N THR A 222 12.41 -3.74 -8.88
CA THR A 222 11.40 -4.39 -9.73
C THR A 222 11.88 -5.69 -10.37
N GLU A 223 13.20 -5.88 -10.54
CA GLU A 223 13.80 -7.06 -11.16
C GLU A 223 14.70 -7.86 -10.20
N HIS A 224 14.60 -7.63 -8.89
CA HIS A 224 15.38 -8.35 -7.89
C HIS A 224 15.35 -9.87 -8.13
N SER A 225 16.48 -10.54 -7.95
CA SER A 225 16.66 -11.96 -8.29
C SER A 225 15.66 -12.89 -7.58
N ASN A 226 15.26 -12.56 -6.36
CA ASN A 226 14.19 -13.26 -5.66
C ASN A 226 12.86 -12.53 -5.87
N SER A 227 11.99 -13.10 -6.69
CA SER A 227 10.69 -12.53 -7.04
C SER A 227 9.73 -12.36 -5.85
N LEU A 228 9.93 -13.09 -4.73
CA LEU A 228 9.11 -12.94 -3.52
C LEU A 228 9.34 -11.60 -2.82
N TYR A 229 10.44 -10.92 -3.12
CA TYR A 229 10.81 -9.64 -2.51
C TYR A 229 10.77 -8.49 -3.51
N ARG A 230 10.45 -8.74 -4.79
CA ARG A 230 10.28 -7.68 -5.80
C ARG A 230 9.18 -6.73 -5.40
N PHE A 231 9.35 -5.49 -5.81
CA PHE A 231 8.27 -4.52 -5.81
C PHE A 231 7.66 -4.43 -7.22
N TYR A 232 6.39 -4.13 -7.26
CA TYR A 232 5.62 -3.91 -8.47
C TYR A 232 5.11 -2.48 -8.52
N ASP A 233 5.24 -1.86 -9.68
CA ASP A 233 4.66 -0.55 -9.95
C ASP A 233 3.20 -0.70 -10.36
N PRO A 234 2.24 -0.16 -9.60
CA PRO A 234 0.81 -0.30 -9.91
C PRO A 234 0.40 0.21 -11.28
N VAL A 235 1.12 1.18 -11.82
CA VAL A 235 0.81 1.72 -13.16
C VAL A 235 1.54 1.00 -14.30
N SER A 236 2.52 0.15 -13.99
CA SER A 236 3.28 -0.65 -14.97
C SER A 236 3.69 0.15 -16.21
N SER A 237 4.26 1.34 -16.02
CA SER A 237 4.62 2.26 -17.10
C SER A 237 6.11 2.58 -17.07
N PRO A 238 6.97 1.62 -17.46
CA PRO A 238 8.43 1.83 -17.53
C PRO A 238 8.81 2.76 -18.68
N GLY A 239 9.91 3.48 -18.53
CA GLY A 239 10.46 4.34 -19.56
C GLY A 239 11.30 5.49 -19.00
N LEU A 240 11.67 6.42 -19.88
CA LEU A 240 12.26 7.69 -19.51
C LEU A 240 11.14 8.65 -19.10
N TRP A 241 10.99 8.85 -17.79
CA TRP A 241 9.92 9.72 -17.25
C TRP A 241 10.28 11.20 -17.33
N HIS A 242 11.55 11.51 -17.10
CA HIS A 242 12.05 12.89 -17.13
C HIS A 242 11.82 13.55 -18.48
N ASN A 243 11.22 14.74 -18.46
CA ASN A 243 10.98 15.61 -19.61
C ASN A 243 10.34 14.88 -20.81
N ASN A 244 9.40 13.97 -20.53
CA ASN A 244 8.75 13.16 -21.55
C ASN A 244 7.22 13.27 -21.48
N PRO A 245 6.57 13.92 -22.47
CA PRO A 245 5.12 14.16 -22.45
C PRO A 245 4.27 12.88 -22.47
N GLN A 246 4.82 11.73 -22.86
CA GLN A 246 4.12 10.45 -22.84
C GLN A 246 3.76 10.01 -21.41
N PHE A 247 4.49 10.50 -20.41
CA PHE A 247 4.28 10.19 -19.00
C PHE A 247 3.66 11.35 -18.22
N SER A 248 3.14 12.38 -18.89
CA SER A 248 2.61 13.58 -18.26
C SER A 248 1.55 13.31 -17.18
N SER A 249 0.76 12.23 -17.30
CA SER A 249 -0.23 11.84 -16.29
C SER A 249 0.40 11.26 -15.00
N LEU A 250 1.70 10.96 -15.02
CA LEU A 250 2.43 10.39 -13.89
C LEU A 250 3.41 11.38 -13.24
N HIS A 251 3.64 12.54 -13.86
CA HIS A 251 4.59 13.51 -13.33
C HIS A 251 4.10 14.10 -12.01
N THR A 252 5.00 14.20 -11.05
CA THR A 252 4.73 14.70 -9.70
C THR A 252 5.50 15.97 -9.35
N GLN A 253 6.58 16.31 -10.07
CA GLN A 253 7.40 17.52 -9.90
C GLN A 253 7.67 18.20 -11.26
N SER A 254 7.79 19.55 -11.36
CA SER A 254 7.49 20.50 -10.33
C SER A 254 6.09 21.12 -10.53
N THR A 255 5.41 21.48 -9.45
CA THR A 255 4.16 22.26 -9.48
C THR A 255 4.36 23.67 -10.03
N HIS A 256 5.62 24.13 -10.13
CA HIS A 256 6.06 25.47 -10.57
C HIS A 256 6.88 25.39 -11.85
N SER A 257 6.59 26.27 -12.81
CA SER A 257 7.37 26.37 -14.06
C SER A 257 8.60 27.27 -13.95
N GLN A 258 8.64 28.12 -12.94
CA GLN A 258 9.76 29.03 -12.66
C GLN A 258 10.22 28.84 -11.22
N GLU A 259 11.51 29.07 -10.98
CA GLU A 259 12.07 29.06 -9.64
C GLU A 259 11.46 30.17 -8.79
N ALA A 260 11.03 29.85 -7.60
CA ALA A 260 10.45 30.77 -6.65
C ALA A 260 10.77 30.30 -5.23
N ASP A 261 11.68 30.98 -4.57
CA ASP A 261 12.08 30.66 -3.18
C ASP A 261 12.56 29.20 -3.02
N CYS A 262 11.79 28.38 -2.29
CA CYS A 262 12.10 26.96 -2.06
C CYS A 262 11.67 26.03 -3.21
N PHE A 263 10.82 26.51 -4.11
CA PHE A 263 10.19 25.66 -5.14
C PHE A 263 11.12 25.43 -6.31
N SER A 264 11.30 24.18 -6.70
CA SER A 264 12.00 23.82 -7.93
C SER A 264 11.24 24.34 -9.15
N SER A 265 11.97 24.70 -10.21
CA SER A 265 11.40 25.07 -11.51
C SER A 265 11.26 23.87 -12.44
N GLY A 266 10.82 24.12 -13.68
CA GLY A 266 10.73 23.13 -14.76
C GLY A 266 9.30 22.80 -15.17
N GLY A 267 8.36 22.93 -14.26
CA GLY A 267 7.00 22.45 -14.46
C GLY A 267 6.88 20.94 -14.20
N LEU A 268 5.70 20.39 -14.42
CA LEU A 268 5.44 18.97 -14.19
C LEU A 268 6.04 18.14 -15.33
N ASP A 269 7.24 17.66 -15.14
CA ASP A 269 8.00 16.88 -16.12
C ASP A 269 8.79 15.70 -15.55
N ASP A 270 8.72 15.50 -14.20
CA ASP A 270 9.39 14.41 -13.50
C ASP A 270 8.39 13.54 -12.70
N ARG A 271 8.58 12.22 -12.74
CA ARG A 271 7.94 11.25 -11.86
C ARG A 271 8.89 10.87 -10.75
N PHE A 272 8.89 11.58 -9.63
CA PHE A 272 9.77 11.29 -8.51
C PHE A 272 9.09 10.59 -7.34
N ASP A 273 7.77 10.77 -7.19
CA ASP A 273 7.02 10.19 -6.10
C ASP A 273 6.35 8.88 -6.52
N PHE A 274 6.60 7.83 -5.74
CA PHE A 274 6.15 6.48 -6.04
C PHE A 274 5.42 5.84 -4.85
N ILE A 275 4.52 4.91 -5.17
CA ILE A 275 4.02 3.88 -4.28
C ILE A 275 4.20 2.55 -5.02
N LEU A 276 5.14 1.75 -4.57
CA LEU A 276 5.40 0.40 -5.09
C LEU A 276 4.90 -0.62 -4.07
N VAL A 277 4.46 -1.78 -4.54
CA VAL A 277 3.86 -2.80 -3.68
C VAL A 277 4.50 -4.16 -3.85
N SER A 278 4.43 -4.99 -2.81
CA SER A 278 4.88 -6.38 -2.85
C SER A 278 4.03 -7.24 -3.80
N PRO A 279 4.53 -8.43 -4.23
CA PRO A 279 3.75 -9.37 -5.03
C PRO A 279 2.43 -9.76 -4.37
N TYR A 280 2.41 -9.85 -3.04
CA TYR A 280 1.22 -10.21 -2.28
C TYR A 280 0.08 -9.21 -2.46
N ILE A 281 0.39 -7.91 -2.40
CA ILE A 281 -0.58 -6.84 -2.63
C ILE A 281 -0.91 -6.73 -4.13
N TYR A 282 0.09 -6.81 -5.00
CA TYR A 282 -0.10 -6.68 -6.45
C TYR A 282 -1.04 -7.74 -7.02
N TYR A 283 -0.86 -9.00 -6.60
CA TYR A 283 -1.68 -10.12 -7.04
C TYR A 283 -2.89 -10.40 -6.14
N GLY A 284 -3.03 -9.67 -5.02
CA GLY A 284 -4.12 -9.89 -4.07
C GLY A 284 -4.08 -11.26 -3.40
N SER A 285 -2.89 -11.81 -3.18
CA SER A 285 -2.75 -13.19 -2.71
C SER A 285 -2.80 -13.37 -1.20
N ASP A 286 -2.78 -12.25 -0.43
CA ASP A 286 -2.85 -12.25 1.04
C ASP A 286 -3.77 -11.14 1.55
N ARG A 287 -5.04 -11.20 1.19
CA ARG A 287 -6.15 -10.38 1.71
C ARG A 287 -6.03 -8.86 1.51
N ILE A 288 -4.99 -8.39 0.83
CA ILE A 288 -4.85 -7.00 0.43
C ILE A 288 -4.63 -6.96 -1.07
N HIS A 289 -5.37 -6.10 -1.76
CA HIS A 289 -5.18 -5.88 -3.18
C HIS A 289 -5.43 -4.42 -3.55
N ILE A 290 -4.82 -3.97 -4.63
CA ILE A 290 -4.98 -2.62 -5.16
C ILE A 290 -6.38 -2.48 -5.77
N VAL A 291 -7.03 -1.34 -5.56
CA VAL A 291 -8.19 -0.94 -6.35
C VAL A 291 -7.70 -0.50 -7.72
N GLU A 292 -8.10 -1.20 -8.76
CA GLU A 292 -7.69 -0.92 -10.14
C GLU A 292 -8.02 0.53 -10.53
N GLY A 293 -7.06 1.22 -11.16
CA GLY A 293 -7.20 2.61 -11.58
C GLY A 293 -7.17 3.65 -10.44
N SER A 294 -6.93 3.25 -9.19
CA SER A 294 -6.91 4.18 -8.05
C SER A 294 -5.59 4.95 -7.92
N TYR A 295 -4.48 4.42 -8.47
CA TYR A 295 -3.17 5.08 -8.42
C TYR A 295 -3.18 6.35 -9.27
N ARG A 296 -2.84 7.48 -8.65
CA ARG A 296 -2.78 8.77 -9.34
C ARG A 296 -1.93 9.78 -8.59
N ALA A 297 -1.29 10.70 -9.31
CA ALA A 297 -0.80 11.96 -8.75
C ALA A 297 -2.00 12.92 -8.62
N LEU A 298 -2.21 13.48 -7.43
CA LEU A 298 -3.35 14.36 -7.15
C LEU A 298 -3.26 15.67 -7.94
N GLY A 299 -4.28 15.95 -8.74
CA GLY A 299 -4.35 17.15 -9.57
C GLY A 299 -3.62 17.02 -10.92
N GLN A 300 -2.97 15.88 -11.19
CA GLN A 300 -2.38 15.63 -12.49
C GLN A 300 -3.47 15.12 -13.45
N ASP A 301 -3.73 15.88 -14.52
CA ASP A 301 -4.72 15.56 -15.56
C ASP A 301 -4.09 15.15 -16.90
N GLY A 302 -2.75 15.02 -16.94
CA GLY A 302 -2.00 14.71 -18.16
C GLY A 302 -1.78 15.88 -19.12
N MET A 303 -2.31 17.06 -18.79
CA MET A 303 -2.27 18.25 -19.66
C MET A 303 -1.27 19.33 -19.19
N ARG A 304 -0.40 18.98 -18.24
CA ARG A 304 0.45 19.94 -17.52
C ARG A 304 1.94 19.76 -17.76
N PHE A 305 2.28 19.07 -18.82
CA PHE A 305 3.68 18.85 -19.18
C PHE A 305 4.45 20.18 -19.28
N ASN A 306 5.54 20.31 -18.55
CA ASN A 306 6.35 21.52 -18.39
C ASN A 306 5.54 22.76 -17.90
N GLY A 307 4.34 22.55 -17.37
CA GLY A 307 3.45 23.56 -16.86
C GLY A 307 3.25 23.49 -15.35
N THR A 308 2.50 24.46 -14.83
CA THR A 308 2.15 24.48 -13.40
C THR A 308 0.88 23.68 -13.11
N ILE A 309 0.65 23.34 -11.85
CA ILE A 309 -0.62 22.75 -11.43
C ILE A 309 -1.83 23.66 -11.64
N LEU A 310 -1.61 24.98 -11.73
CA LEU A 310 -2.67 26.00 -11.84
C LEU A 310 -2.96 26.45 -13.27
N SER A 311 -1.99 26.36 -14.20
CA SER A 311 -2.12 26.89 -15.56
C SER A 311 -1.77 25.81 -16.61
N PRO A 312 -2.69 25.55 -17.56
CA PRO A 312 -4.07 26.04 -17.66
C PRO A 312 -4.94 25.66 -16.46
N ALA A 313 -6.15 26.27 -16.33
CA ALA A 313 -7.03 26.00 -15.19
C ALA A 313 -7.25 24.51 -14.96
N ASN A 314 -7.03 24.06 -13.72
CA ASN A 314 -7.17 22.66 -13.35
C ASN A 314 -8.63 22.33 -13.01
N HIS A 315 -9.23 21.39 -13.75
CA HIS A 315 -10.60 20.94 -13.54
C HIS A 315 -10.69 19.51 -12.98
N SER A 316 -9.56 18.85 -12.75
CA SER A 316 -9.54 17.49 -12.19
C SER A 316 -9.76 17.47 -10.66
N ILE A 317 -9.55 18.60 -10.02
CA ILE A 317 -9.73 18.82 -8.56
C ILE A 317 -10.36 20.20 -8.30
N PRO A 318 -10.94 20.44 -7.11
CA PRO A 318 -11.41 21.77 -6.71
C PRO A 318 -10.30 22.81 -6.74
N SER A 319 -10.63 24.05 -7.13
CA SER A 319 -9.66 25.12 -7.30
C SER A 319 -8.91 25.50 -6.00
N ASN A 320 -9.55 25.40 -4.85
CA ASN A 320 -8.91 25.62 -3.54
C ASN A 320 -7.89 24.50 -3.22
N VAL A 321 -8.14 23.25 -3.67
CA VAL A 321 -7.19 22.15 -3.52
C VAL A 321 -6.01 22.34 -4.47
N ALA A 322 -6.25 22.75 -5.73
CA ALA A 322 -5.18 23.06 -6.67
C ALA A 322 -4.28 24.19 -6.15
N GLN A 323 -4.89 25.24 -5.57
CA GLN A 323 -4.14 26.35 -4.95
C GLN A 323 -3.32 25.89 -3.74
N ALA A 324 -3.92 25.01 -2.89
CA ALA A 324 -3.21 24.45 -1.74
C ALA A 324 -2.03 23.57 -2.17
N LEU A 325 -2.17 22.75 -3.22
CA LEU A 325 -1.07 21.95 -3.78
C LEU A 325 0.07 22.86 -4.29
N TYR A 326 -0.28 23.91 -5.03
CA TYR A 326 0.68 24.86 -5.56
C TYR A 326 1.49 25.55 -4.46
N GLN A 327 0.83 25.99 -3.39
CA GLN A 327 1.46 26.70 -2.29
C GLN A 327 2.20 25.80 -1.30
N GLN A 328 1.86 24.50 -1.27
CA GLN A 328 2.38 23.58 -0.27
C GLN A 328 3.75 23.02 -0.65
N SER A 329 3.91 22.57 -1.89
CA SER A 329 5.10 21.83 -2.31
C SER A 329 5.31 21.94 -3.81
N ASP A 330 6.54 21.81 -4.24
CA ASP A 330 6.89 21.59 -5.64
C ASP A 330 6.57 20.15 -6.10
N HIS A 331 6.15 19.28 -5.20
CA HIS A 331 5.66 17.93 -5.51
C HIS A 331 4.13 17.84 -5.44
N LEU A 332 3.56 16.90 -6.21
CA LEU A 332 2.18 16.44 -6.06
C LEU A 332 2.14 15.15 -5.24
N PRO A 333 1.17 14.99 -4.32
CA PRO A 333 1.02 13.74 -3.62
C PRO A 333 0.51 12.63 -4.55
N VAL A 334 1.01 11.41 -4.32
CA VAL A 334 0.54 10.20 -4.99
C VAL A 334 -0.44 9.48 -4.07
N ILE A 335 -1.56 9.03 -4.65
CA ILE A 335 -2.64 8.36 -3.92
C ILE A 335 -2.86 6.98 -4.54
N MET A 336 -3.16 6.00 -3.68
CA MET A 336 -3.58 4.66 -4.07
C MET A 336 -4.57 4.11 -3.06
N ASP A 337 -5.62 3.46 -3.55
CA ASP A 337 -6.60 2.76 -2.73
C ASP A 337 -6.33 1.25 -2.75
N MET A 338 -6.45 0.62 -1.60
CA MET A 338 -6.33 -0.82 -1.42
C MET A 338 -7.56 -1.34 -0.68
N VAL A 339 -8.02 -2.51 -1.06
CA VAL A 339 -9.04 -3.25 -0.32
C VAL A 339 -8.36 -4.21 0.64
N ILE A 340 -8.83 -4.22 1.88
CA ILE A 340 -8.49 -5.24 2.87
C ILE A 340 -9.69 -6.14 3.07
N ASP A 341 -9.50 -7.44 2.79
CA ASP A 341 -10.46 -8.47 3.14
C ASP A 341 -10.13 -9.02 4.54
N ALA A 342 -10.72 -8.42 5.55
CA ALA A 342 -10.50 -8.80 6.96
C ALA A 342 -11.20 -10.12 7.32
N HIS A 343 -12.08 -10.62 6.47
CA HIS A 343 -12.92 -11.78 6.75
C HIS A 343 -12.36 -13.09 6.14
N VAL A 344 -11.32 -13.62 6.73
CA VAL A 344 -11.04 -15.05 6.61
C VAL A 344 -11.80 -15.78 7.71
N GLY A 345 -13.03 -16.12 7.42
CA GLY A 345 -13.91 -16.77 8.40
C GLY A 345 -15.39 -16.57 8.11
N ASN A 346 -15.74 -15.92 6.99
CA ASN A 346 -17.11 -15.97 6.54
C ASN A 346 -17.41 -17.39 6.03
N PRO A 347 -18.23 -18.18 6.74
CA PRO A 347 -18.65 -19.50 6.25
C PRO A 347 -19.36 -19.42 4.88
N LEU A 348 -19.69 -18.21 4.39
CA LEU A 348 -20.28 -17.96 3.09
C LEU A 348 -19.25 -17.82 1.95
N TYR A 349 -17.94 -17.69 2.25
CA TYR A 349 -16.87 -17.60 1.23
C TYR A 349 -15.86 -18.74 1.33
N LYS A 350 -16.31 -19.92 1.69
CA LYS A 350 -15.54 -21.11 1.28
C LYS A 350 -15.66 -21.18 -0.24
N PRO A 351 -14.55 -21.20 -0.99
CA PRO A 351 -14.66 -21.57 -2.39
C PRO A 351 -15.47 -22.86 -2.43
N ASN A 352 -16.40 -22.97 -3.36
CA ASN A 352 -17.24 -24.13 -3.55
C ASN A 352 -16.39 -25.41 -3.84
N PHE A 353 -15.10 -25.31 -3.56
CA PHE A 353 -14.13 -26.37 -3.72
C PHE A 353 -13.05 -26.31 -2.64
N GLN A 354 -12.61 -27.47 -2.20
CA GLN A 354 -11.45 -27.64 -1.33
C GLN A 354 -10.32 -28.27 -2.11
N VAL A 355 -9.09 -27.77 -1.93
CA VAL A 355 -7.92 -28.27 -2.63
C VAL A 355 -6.81 -28.58 -1.65
N SER A 356 -6.18 -29.72 -1.84
CA SER A 356 -4.92 -30.07 -1.22
C SER A 356 -3.93 -30.59 -2.25
N VAL A 357 -2.65 -30.32 -2.02
CA VAL A 357 -1.54 -30.79 -2.84
C VAL A 357 -0.70 -31.74 -2.00
N ILE A 358 -0.41 -32.93 -2.53
CA ILE A 358 0.50 -33.87 -1.87
C ILE A 358 1.91 -33.31 -1.95
N ASN A 359 2.52 -33.08 -0.81
CA ASN A 359 3.77 -32.35 -0.67
C ASN A 359 4.73 -33.10 0.28
N PRO A 360 6.00 -33.33 -0.05
CA PRO A 360 6.71 -32.86 -1.24
C PRO A 360 6.37 -33.62 -2.53
N VAL A 361 6.49 -32.95 -3.67
CA VAL A 361 6.36 -33.53 -5.00
C VAL A 361 7.72 -34.11 -5.43
N GLN A 362 7.69 -35.24 -6.12
CA GLN A 362 8.86 -35.83 -6.76
C GLN A 362 8.71 -35.73 -8.29
N GLU A 363 8.25 -36.79 -8.96
CA GLU A 363 8.10 -36.82 -10.42
C GLU A 363 6.67 -36.46 -10.87
N THR A 364 5.70 -36.62 -9.98
CA THR A 364 4.27 -36.44 -10.27
C THR A 364 3.62 -35.57 -9.20
N LEU A 365 2.99 -34.51 -9.66
CA LEU A 365 2.13 -33.66 -8.82
C LEU A 365 0.77 -34.32 -8.66
N TYR A 366 0.36 -34.57 -7.42
CA TYR A 366 -0.97 -35.05 -7.07
C TYR A 366 -1.75 -33.95 -6.37
N ILE A 367 -2.99 -33.75 -6.83
CA ILE A 367 -3.91 -32.74 -6.33
C ILE A 367 -5.22 -33.44 -5.97
N ASN A 368 -5.69 -33.27 -4.74
CA ASN A 368 -7.03 -33.64 -4.36
C ASN A 368 -7.92 -32.40 -4.38
N LEU A 369 -9.03 -32.45 -5.10
CA LEU A 369 -10.02 -31.39 -5.19
C LEU A 369 -11.38 -31.97 -4.83
N GLN A 370 -12.10 -31.28 -3.96
CA GLN A 370 -13.49 -31.57 -3.61
C GLN A 370 -14.34 -30.37 -3.99
N ASN A 371 -15.40 -30.56 -4.78
CA ASN A 371 -16.33 -29.51 -5.21
C ASN A 371 -17.79 -29.95 -5.02
N ASP A 372 -18.65 -28.96 -4.87
CA ASP A 372 -20.07 -29.18 -4.61
C ASP A 372 -20.92 -29.18 -5.90
N LYS A 373 -20.37 -28.70 -7.00
CA LYS A 373 -21.03 -28.61 -8.32
C LYS A 373 -20.05 -28.84 -9.46
N ALA A 374 -20.57 -29.24 -10.63
CA ALA A 374 -19.75 -29.31 -11.84
C ALA A 374 -19.27 -27.91 -12.25
N GLU A 375 -17.94 -27.77 -12.46
CA GLU A 375 -17.33 -26.46 -12.73
C GLU A 375 -16.05 -26.62 -13.55
N ASP A 376 -15.67 -25.54 -14.26
CA ASP A 376 -14.38 -25.44 -14.97
C ASP A 376 -13.34 -24.83 -14.02
N TYR A 377 -12.18 -25.49 -13.91
CA TYR A 377 -11.06 -25.06 -13.08
C TYR A 377 -9.83 -24.76 -13.92
N THR A 378 -9.13 -23.69 -13.55
CA THR A 378 -7.79 -23.41 -14.05
C THR A 378 -6.78 -23.67 -12.94
N ILE A 379 -5.75 -24.46 -13.24
CA ILE A 379 -4.66 -24.84 -12.34
C ILE A 379 -3.39 -24.23 -12.90
N SER A 380 -2.92 -23.17 -12.26
CA SER A 380 -1.70 -22.46 -12.66
C SER A 380 -0.59 -22.73 -11.66
N ILE A 381 0.60 -23.08 -12.12
CA ILE A 381 1.75 -23.32 -11.26
C ILE A 381 2.84 -22.34 -11.60
N PHE A 382 3.29 -21.64 -10.58
CA PHE A 382 4.34 -20.64 -10.68
C PHE A 382 5.59 -21.14 -9.94
N SER A 383 6.76 -20.95 -10.53
CA SER A 383 8.03 -21.10 -9.84
C SER A 383 8.25 -19.97 -8.83
N ALA A 384 9.22 -20.12 -7.94
CA ALA A 384 9.52 -19.12 -6.90
C ALA A 384 9.90 -17.74 -7.45
N ASP A 385 10.32 -17.68 -8.73
CA ASP A 385 10.59 -16.44 -9.47
C ASP A 385 9.34 -15.87 -10.16
N GLY A 386 8.13 -16.37 -9.84
CA GLY A 386 6.85 -15.89 -10.37
C GLY A 386 6.56 -16.32 -11.82
N ARG A 387 7.44 -17.11 -12.45
CA ARG A 387 7.22 -17.57 -13.81
C ARG A 387 6.19 -18.69 -13.85
N LEU A 388 5.18 -18.57 -14.71
CA LEU A 388 4.22 -19.63 -14.98
C LEU A 388 4.95 -20.82 -15.63
N VAL A 389 4.94 -21.97 -14.97
CA VAL A 389 5.61 -23.20 -15.45
C VAL A 389 4.61 -24.23 -15.95
N MET A 390 3.37 -24.19 -15.46
CA MET A 390 2.31 -25.08 -15.93
C MET A 390 0.95 -24.37 -15.82
N ASN A 391 0.08 -24.57 -16.81
CA ASN A 391 -1.29 -24.14 -16.79
C ASN A 391 -2.19 -25.23 -17.37
N GLN A 392 -3.19 -25.69 -16.60
CA GLN A 392 -4.12 -26.74 -16.98
C GLN A 392 -5.55 -26.27 -16.78
N HIS A 393 -6.44 -26.74 -17.62
CA HIS A 393 -7.87 -26.48 -17.54
C HIS A 393 -8.60 -27.82 -17.41
N GLU A 394 -9.39 -27.96 -16.36
CA GLU A 394 -10.14 -29.18 -16.05
C GLU A 394 -11.62 -28.85 -15.85
N ARG A 395 -12.49 -29.62 -16.50
CA ARG A 395 -13.90 -29.64 -16.18
C ARG A 395 -14.19 -30.82 -15.28
N LEU A 396 -14.65 -30.54 -14.07
CA LEU A 396 -14.87 -31.56 -13.05
C LEU A 396 -16.36 -31.59 -12.64
N ASP A 397 -16.94 -32.79 -12.55
CA ASP A 397 -18.27 -32.95 -11.99
C ASP A 397 -18.28 -32.70 -10.47
N ALA A 398 -19.45 -32.61 -9.85
CA ALA A 398 -19.53 -32.50 -8.39
C ALA A 398 -18.96 -33.77 -7.72
N GLY A 399 -18.13 -33.57 -6.68
CA GLY A 399 -17.52 -34.66 -5.93
C GLY A 399 -16.05 -34.52 -5.62
N ALA A 400 -15.43 -35.64 -5.28
CA ALA A 400 -14.00 -35.73 -4.95
C ALA A 400 -13.20 -36.17 -6.19
N HIS A 401 -12.17 -35.43 -6.52
CA HIS A 401 -11.31 -35.68 -7.65
C HIS A 401 -9.85 -35.78 -7.21
N ARG A 402 -9.11 -36.68 -7.83
CA ARG A 402 -7.67 -36.79 -7.68
C ARG A 402 -7.01 -36.59 -9.04
N LEU A 403 -6.45 -35.41 -9.22
CA LEU A 403 -5.73 -35.05 -10.43
C LEU A 403 -4.26 -35.38 -10.27
N HIS A 404 -3.60 -35.71 -11.37
CA HIS A 404 -2.16 -35.97 -11.39
C HIS A 404 -1.53 -35.45 -12.68
N TYR A 405 -0.37 -34.84 -12.54
CA TYR A 405 0.38 -34.26 -13.65
C TYR A 405 1.87 -34.60 -13.54
N PRO A 406 2.53 -35.03 -14.64
CA PRO A 406 3.99 -35.07 -14.66
C PRO A 406 4.56 -33.72 -14.27
N PHE A 407 5.59 -33.73 -13.41
CA PHE A 407 6.22 -32.49 -12.92
C PHE A 407 7.73 -32.48 -13.17
N PRO A 408 8.18 -32.35 -14.46
CA PRO A 408 9.60 -32.46 -14.87
C PRO A 408 10.37 -31.14 -14.66
N PHE A 409 9.96 -30.30 -13.73
CA PHE A 409 10.58 -29.02 -13.49
C PHE A 409 11.76 -29.14 -12.50
N ARG A 410 12.52 -28.07 -12.34
CA ARG A 410 13.65 -28.05 -11.41
C ARG A 410 13.19 -28.21 -9.96
N LYS A 411 14.05 -28.80 -9.12
CA LYS A 411 13.80 -28.86 -7.67
C LYS A 411 13.69 -27.45 -7.10
N GLY A 412 12.73 -27.22 -6.22
CA GLY A 412 12.48 -25.88 -5.68
C GLY A 412 11.10 -25.71 -5.06
N VAL A 413 10.76 -24.46 -4.77
CA VAL A 413 9.46 -24.04 -4.23
C VAL A 413 8.59 -23.54 -5.38
N TYR A 414 7.32 -23.92 -5.35
CA TYR A 414 6.30 -23.53 -6.32
C TYR A 414 5.05 -23.08 -5.63
N LEU A 415 4.26 -22.26 -6.30
CA LEU A 415 2.91 -21.86 -5.91
C LEU A 415 1.92 -22.50 -6.90
N VAL A 416 1.00 -23.29 -6.39
CA VAL A 416 -0.10 -23.87 -7.17
C VAL A 416 -1.34 -23.05 -6.90
N VAL A 417 -1.89 -22.41 -7.92
CA VAL A 417 -3.09 -21.57 -7.85
C VAL A 417 -4.23 -22.27 -8.59
N PHE A 418 -5.34 -22.42 -7.90
CA PHE A 418 -6.59 -22.93 -8.46
C PHE A 418 -7.55 -21.77 -8.62
N SER A 419 -8.23 -21.68 -9.75
CA SER A 419 -9.32 -20.74 -9.95
C SER A 419 -10.50 -21.41 -10.64
N ASP A 420 -11.70 -21.10 -10.19
CA ASP A 420 -12.92 -21.48 -10.89
C ASP A 420 -13.30 -20.39 -11.93
N LYS A 421 -14.37 -20.68 -12.69
CA LYS A 421 -14.88 -19.74 -13.72
C LYS A 421 -15.42 -18.43 -13.13
N SER A 422 -15.81 -18.42 -11.85
CA SER A 422 -16.29 -17.22 -11.15
C SER A 422 -15.13 -16.33 -10.63
N GLY A 423 -13.89 -16.78 -10.79
CA GLY A 423 -12.69 -16.10 -10.31
C GLY A 423 -12.33 -16.41 -8.84
N GLN A 424 -13.03 -17.35 -8.18
CA GLN A 424 -12.64 -17.82 -6.85
C GLN A 424 -11.31 -18.56 -6.94
N LYS A 425 -10.39 -18.29 -6.01
CA LYS A 425 -9.05 -18.84 -6.04
C LYS A 425 -8.67 -19.54 -4.74
N SER A 426 -7.87 -20.58 -4.84
CA SER A 426 -7.16 -21.21 -3.73
C SER A 426 -5.71 -21.42 -4.12
N ALA A 427 -4.77 -21.04 -3.25
CA ALA A 427 -3.34 -21.18 -3.50
C ALA A 427 -2.69 -22.13 -2.49
N LYS A 428 -1.76 -22.95 -2.94
CA LYS A 428 -1.02 -23.92 -2.11
C LYS A 428 0.47 -23.85 -2.42
N LYS A 429 1.28 -23.74 -1.39
CA LYS A 429 2.74 -23.86 -1.50
C LYS A 429 3.11 -25.32 -1.76
N MET A 430 4.00 -25.57 -2.68
CA MET A 430 4.51 -26.88 -3.06
C MET A 430 6.04 -26.90 -3.04
N ILE A 431 6.61 -28.00 -2.58
CA ILE A 431 8.06 -28.24 -2.60
C ILE A 431 8.29 -29.41 -3.54
N HIS A 432 9.11 -29.20 -4.58
CA HIS A 432 9.63 -30.25 -5.45
C HIS A 432 11.04 -30.66 -4.99
N ARG A 433 11.25 -31.96 -4.71
CA ARG A 433 12.52 -32.53 -4.23
C ARG A 433 13.20 -33.43 -5.24
#